data_098d2bb3eb167d31d0fc0fb01ed1e0f8
#
_entry.id   098d2bb3eb167d31d0fc0fb01ed1e0f8
#
_cell.length_a   1.000
_cell.length_b   1.000
_cell.length_c   1.000
_cell.angle_alpha   90.00
_cell.angle_beta   90.00
_cell.angle_gamma   90.00
#
_symmetry.space_group_name_H-M   'P 1'
#
loop_
_entity.id
_entity.type
_entity.pdbx_description
1 polymer ?
#
loop_
_entity_poly.entity_id
_entity_poly.type
_entity_poly.pdbx_seq_one_letter_code
_entity_poly.pdbx_strand_id
1 'polypeptide(L)'
;MYARLAAVLALALMASGCVAAAALPALGVGVMGDAAGGAAKAGVETTLGGTQFRTFSAPWADVRTALLQSFHDLEIETVENTPLKSGGARISAEALHRKITVTLEPVTPVLTRLKMTVRRGLVGRDRSTSSELIDRTARALAEITPIAGASPRAP
;
A
#
# COMPACT_ATOMS: atom_id res chain seq x y z
N MET A 1 45.48 37.84 -4.88
CA MET A 1 45.39 36.47 -4.33
C MET A 1 43.96 36.03 -4.19
N TYR A 2 42.99 36.90 -3.91
CA TYR A 2 41.57 36.59 -3.73
C TYR A 2 40.78 36.30 -5.02
N ALA A 3 41.20 36.81 -6.17
CA ALA A 3 40.53 36.61 -7.46
C ALA A 3 40.57 35.11 -7.95
N ARG A 4 41.64 34.38 -7.59
CA ARG A 4 41.77 32.97 -7.96
C ARG A 4 40.97 32.03 -7.08
N LEU A 5 40.68 32.40 -5.82
CA LEU A 5 39.83 31.65 -4.90
C LEU A 5 38.34 31.77 -5.27
N ALA A 6 37.92 32.94 -5.76
CA ALA A 6 36.54 33.15 -6.21
C ALA A 6 36.19 32.32 -7.47
N ALA A 7 37.15 32.14 -8.38
CA ALA A 7 36.96 31.37 -9.61
C ALA A 7 36.81 29.87 -9.34
N VAL A 8 37.51 29.34 -8.33
CA VAL A 8 37.40 27.90 -7.95
C VAL A 8 36.09 27.62 -7.24
N LEU A 9 35.58 28.56 -6.42
CA LEU A 9 34.31 28.39 -5.72
C LEU A 9 33.11 28.45 -6.67
N ALA A 10 33.18 29.26 -7.73
CA ALA A 10 32.14 29.37 -8.75
C ALA A 10 32.03 28.09 -9.62
N LEU A 11 33.15 27.41 -9.86
CA LEU A 11 33.16 26.19 -10.68
C LEU A 11 32.59 24.97 -9.94
N ALA A 12 32.63 24.95 -8.61
CA ALA A 12 32.09 23.84 -7.78
C ALA A 12 30.56 23.85 -7.68
N LEU A 13 29.88 24.97 -7.93
CA LEU A 13 28.42 25.07 -7.88
C LEU A 13 27.69 24.61 -9.14
N MET A 14 28.42 24.43 -10.25
CA MET A 14 27.80 24.01 -11.52
C MET A 14 27.73 22.50 -11.74
N ALA A 15 28.22 21.68 -10.77
CA ALA A 15 28.23 20.24 -10.89
C ALA A 15 26.98 19.55 -10.27
N SER A 16 26.04 20.34 -9.72
CA SER A 16 24.75 19.79 -9.24
C SER A 16 23.79 19.67 -10.41
N GLY A 17 24.04 18.69 -11.29
CA GLY A 17 23.18 18.35 -12.39
C GLY A 17 21.79 17.90 -11.87
N CYS A 18 20.80 18.80 -11.91
CA CYS A 18 19.41 18.43 -11.83
C CYS A 18 19.08 17.52 -13.01
N VAL A 19 18.90 16.24 -12.76
CA VAL A 19 18.18 15.34 -13.67
C VAL A 19 16.73 15.82 -13.69
N ALA A 20 16.40 16.69 -14.62
CA ALA A 20 15.02 17.01 -14.95
C ALA A 20 14.39 15.79 -15.61
N ALA A 21 13.78 14.93 -14.81
CA ALA A 21 12.85 13.93 -15.31
C ALA A 21 11.68 14.70 -15.93
N ALA A 22 11.55 14.63 -17.25
CA ALA A 22 10.43 15.16 -18.00
C ALA A 22 9.15 14.47 -17.52
N ALA A 23 8.41 15.14 -16.65
CA ALA A 23 7.10 14.70 -16.21
C ALA A 23 6.12 14.99 -17.36
N LEU A 24 5.67 13.93 -18.03
CA LEU A 24 4.47 13.97 -18.85
C LEU A 24 3.27 14.26 -17.92
N PRO A 25 2.41 15.23 -18.23
CA PRO A 25 1.18 15.42 -17.47
C PRO A 25 0.18 14.34 -17.83
N ALA A 26 0.24 13.20 -17.15
CA ALA A 26 -0.84 12.24 -17.12
C ALA A 26 -1.86 12.70 -16.07
N LEU A 27 -3.03 13.04 -16.57
CA LEU A 27 -4.26 13.43 -15.89
C LEU A 27 -4.44 12.82 -14.49
N GLY A 28 -4.40 13.67 -13.48
CA GLY A 28 -5.31 13.68 -12.36
C GLY A 28 -5.45 12.44 -11.48
N VAL A 29 -4.39 11.96 -10.84
CA VAL A 29 -4.48 11.31 -9.52
C VAL A 29 -3.28 11.79 -8.72
N GLY A 30 -3.52 12.59 -7.70
CA GLY A 30 -2.49 13.18 -6.85
C GLY A 30 -1.70 12.11 -6.11
N VAL A 31 -0.60 11.66 -6.70
CA VAL A 31 0.45 10.95 -5.99
C VAL A 31 1.27 12.00 -5.26
N MET A 32 0.82 12.45 -4.10
CA MET A 32 1.70 13.09 -3.13
C MET A 32 2.48 11.96 -2.44
N GLY A 33 3.59 11.56 -3.07
CA GLY A 33 4.58 10.74 -2.43
C GLY A 33 5.20 11.51 -1.26
N ASP A 34 5.05 11.01 -0.06
CA ASP A 34 5.86 11.38 1.09
C ASP A 34 7.32 10.99 0.78
N ALA A 35 8.07 11.91 0.18
CA ALA A 35 9.50 11.82 0.01
C ALA A 35 10.20 12.22 1.32
N ALA A 36 9.88 11.56 2.42
CA ALA A 36 10.59 11.68 3.68
C ALA A 36 10.78 10.30 4.29
N GLY A 37 11.87 9.63 3.91
CA GLY A 37 12.56 8.66 4.78
C GLY A 37 11.91 7.31 5.03
N GLY A 38 10.97 6.85 4.21
CA GLY A 38 10.48 5.47 4.25
C GLY A 38 10.60 4.85 2.87
N ALA A 39 11.24 3.70 2.74
CA ALA A 39 11.16 2.90 1.53
C ALA A 39 9.66 2.77 1.18
N ALA A 40 9.23 3.43 0.10
CA ALA A 40 7.86 3.31 -0.38
C ALA A 40 7.61 1.83 -0.63
N LYS A 41 6.86 1.18 0.27
CA LYS A 41 6.44 -0.20 0.07
C LYS A 41 5.60 -0.20 -1.20
N ALA A 42 6.19 -0.71 -2.27
CA ALA A 42 5.61 -0.67 -3.61
C ALA A 42 4.17 -1.19 -3.57
N GLY A 43 3.22 -0.36 -3.95
CA GLY A 43 1.84 -0.75 -4.18
C GLY A 43 0.83 -0.37 -3.10
N VAL A 44 1.19 0.34 -2.03
CA VAL A 44 0.21 0.89 -1.07
C VAL A 44 0.07 2.39 -1.30
N GLU A 45 -1.13 2.81 -1.65
CA GLU A 45 -1.47 4.22 -1.84
C GLU A 45 -2.22 4.74 -0.61
N THR A 46 -1.99 6.00 -0.23
CA THR A 46 -2.63 6.63 0.93
C THR A 46 -3.41 7.85 0.52
N THR A 47 -4.68 7.94 0.93
CA THR A 47 -5.46 9.17 0.77
C THR A 47 -5.15 10.20 1.85
N LEU A 48 -5.42 11.48 1.59
CA LEU A 48 -5.32 12.56 2.58
C LEU A 48 -6.11 12.24 3.87
N GLY A 49 -7.19 11.48 3.74
CA GLY A 49 -7.98 10.98 4.86
C GLY A 49 -7.36 9.80 5.63
N GLY A 50 -6.13 9.34 5.31
CA GLY A 50 -5.44 8.24 6.02
C GLY A 50 -6.02 6.85 5.73
N THR A 51 -6.88 6.71 4.73
CA THR A 51 -7.27 5.40 4.19
C THR A 51 -6.16 4.94 3.26
N GLN A 52 -5.74 3.70 3.44
CA GLN A 52 -4.77 3.07 2.56
C GLN A 52 -5.46 2.10 1.64
N PHE A 53 -4.95 1.97 0.43
CA PHE A 53 -5.46 1.02 -0.53
C PHE A 53 -4.35 0.38 -1.36
N ARG A 54 -4.61 -0.84 -1.79
CA ARG A 54 -3.76 -1.61 -2.69
C ARG A 54 -4.63 -2.38 -3.65
N THR A 55 -4.20 -2.46 -4.89
CA THR A 55 -4.85 -3.30 -5.90
C THR A 55 -4.09 -4.61 -6.05
N PHE A 56 -4.81 -5.72 -6.02
CA PHE A 56 -4.30 -7.09 -6.15
C PHE A 56 -4.76 -7.69 -7.47
N SER A 57 -3.85 -8.35 -8.18
CA SER A 57 -4.16 -9.12 -9.39
C SER A 57 -4.69 -10.51 -9.01
N ALA A 58 -5.83 -10.53 -8.32
CA ALA A 58 -6.50 -11.75 -7.86
C ALA A 58 -8.01 -11.51 -7.70
N PRO A 59 -8.84 -12.55 -7.79
CA PRO A 59 -10.26 -12.49 -7.46
C PRO A 59 -10.47 -12.02 -6.01
N TRP A 60 -11.57 -11.30 -5.77
CA TRP A 60 -11.84 -10.74 -4.43
C TRP A 60 -12.02 -11.83 -3.36
N ALA A 61 -12.47 -13.02 -3.75
CA ALA A 61 -12.63 -14.16 -2.83
C ALA A 61 -11.27 -14.63 -2.29
N ASP A 62 -10.24 -14.69 -3.13
CA ASP A 62 -8.88 -15.08 -2.74
C ASP A 62 -8.24 -13.99 -1.86
N VAL A 63 -8.41 -12.72 -2.23
CA VAL A 63 -7.93 -11.59 -1.42
C VAL A 63 -8.62 -11.57 -0.06
N ARG A 64 -9.92 -11.90 0.00
CA ARG A 64 -10.66 -12.03 1.26
C ARG A 64 -10.11 -13.17 2.12
N THR A 65 -9.85 -14.33 1.53
CA THR A 65 -9.28 -15.48 2.24
C THR A 65 -7.91 -15.13 2.83
N ALA A 66 -7.02 -14.52 2.03
CA ALA A 66 -5.70 -14.06 2.48
C ALA A 66 -5.78 -13.03 3.61
N LEU A 67 -6.74 -12.09 3.53
CA LEU A 67 -6.97 -11.08 4.56
C LEU A 67 -7.43 -11.73 5.87
N LEU A 68 -8.40 -12.63 5.82
CA LEU A 68 -8.92 -13.32 7.01
C LEU A 68 -7.86 -14.23 7.64
N GLN A 69 -7.01 -14.88 6.83
CA GLN A 69 -5.86 -15.61 7.32
C GLN A 69 -4.90 -14.68 8.08
N SER A 70 -4.56 -13.52 7.49
CA SER A 70 -3.70 -12.52 8.14
C SER A 70 -4.30 -11.99 9.45
N PHE A 71 -5.63 -11.89 9.54
CA PHE A 71 -6.30 -11.51 10.78
C PHE A 71 -6.21 -12.61 11.82
N HIS A 72 -6.43 -13.87 11.43
CA HIS A 72 -6.29 -15.02 12.29
C HIS A 72 -4.88 -15.12 12.89
N ASP A 73 -3.84 -15.00 12.07
CA ASP A 73 -2.43 -15.08 12.48
C ASP A 73 -2.03 -13.96 13.46
N LEU A 74 -2.76 -12.86 13.46
CA LEU A 74 -2.54 -11.70 14.32
C LEU A 74 -3.53 -11.61 15.49
N GLU A 75 -4.36 -12.64 15.68
CA GLU A 75 -5.40 -12.66 16.70
C GLU A 75 -6.36 -11.46 16.62
N ILE A 76 -6.64 -10.98 15.39
CA ILE A 76 -7.57 -9.90 15.12
C ILE A 76 -8.98 -10.49 15.00
N GLU A 77 -9.88 -10.05 15.86
CA GLU A 77 -11.26 -10.52 15.86
C GLU A 77 -12.07 -9.84 14.76
N THR A 78 -12.67 -10.67 13.88
CA THR A 78 -13.61 -10.18 12.86
C THR A 78 -14.99 -10.01 13.49
N VAL A 79 -15.47 -8.77 13.58
CA VAL A 79 -16.76 -8.41 14.20
C VAL A 79 -17.90 -8.52 13.20
N GLU A 80 -17.65 -8.11 11.94
CA GLU A 80 -18.70 -8.08 10.91
C GLU A 80 -18.10 -8.36 9.53
N ASN A 81 -18.86 -9.03 8.70
CA ASN A 81 -18.50 -9.32 7.31
C ASN A 81 -19.75 -9.23 6.43
N THR A 82 -19.92 -8.07 5.81
CA THR A 82 -21.12 -7.73 5.05
C THR A 82 -20.83 -7.72 3.55
N PRO A 83 -21.56 -8.47 2.71
CA PRO A 83 -21.44 -8.41 1.28
C PRO A 83 -21.88 -7.04 0.75
N LEU A 84 -21.20 -6.55 -0.30
CA LEU A 84 -21.54 -5.30 -0.97
C LEU A 84 -22.44 -5.56 -2.17
N LYS A 85 -23.38 -4.66 -2.43
CA LYS A 85 -24.28 -4.73 -3.59
C LYS A 85 -23.53 -4.69 -4.94
N SER A 86 -22.36 -4.06 -4.96
CA SER A 86 -21.45 -3.99 -6.12
C SER A 86 -20.56 -5.23 -6.30
N GLY A 87 -20.79 -6.26 -5.51
CA GLY A 87 -19.85 -7.38 -5.32
C GLY A 87 -18.75 -7.05 -4.31
N GLY A 88 -18.00 -8.06 -3.87
CA GLY A 88 -17.01 -7.89 -2.82
C GLY A 88 -17.58 -7.88 -1.41
N ALA A 89 -16.84 -7.35 -0.44
CA ALA A 89 -17.23 -7.36 0.97
C ALA A 89 -16.71 -6.17 1.75
N ARG A 90 -17.42 -5.82 2.82
CA ARG A 90 -16.92 -4.96 3.89
C ARG A 90 -16.71 -5.79 5.14
N ILE A 91 -15.53 -5.68 5.71
CA ILE A 91 -15.11 -6.41 6.90
C ILE A 91 -14.75 -5.40 7.98
N SER A 92 -15.36 -5.55 9.15
CA SER A 92 -15.02 -4.81 10.36
C SER A 92 -14.36 -5.76 11.34
N ALA A 93 -13.23 -5.35 11.90
CA ALA A 93 -12.46 -6.13 12.86
C ALA A 93 -11.92 -5.25 13.97
N GLU A 94 -11.62 -5.84 15.11
CA GLU A 94 -11.10 -5.15 16.28
C GLU A 94 -9.87 -5.86 16.84
N ALA A 95 -8.88 -5.09 17.27
CA ALA A 95 -7.68 -5.58 17.94
C ALA A 95 -7.08 -4.49 18.84
N LEU A 96 -6.80 -4.81 20.11
CA LEU A 96 -6.04 -3.95 21.04
C LEU A 96 -6.44 -2.46 20.96
N HIS A 97 -7.71 -2.14 21.15
CA HIS A 97 -8.25 -0.78 21.08
C HIS A 97 -8.15 -0.12 19.67
N ARG A 98 -7.97 -0.90 18.64
CA ARG A 98 -8.01 -0.46 17.24
C ARG A 98 -9.25 -1.01 16.56
N LYS A 99 -9.93 -0.15 15.81
CA LYS A 99 -11.01 -0.53 14.91
C LYS A 99 -10.50 -0.55 13.48
N ILE A 100 -10.62 -1.69 12.83
CA ILE A 100 -10.14 -1.94 11.48
C ILE A 100 -11.37 -2.03 10.58
N THR A 101 -11.39 -1.26 9.51
CA THR A 101 -12.44 -1.36 8.48
C THR A 101 -11.75 -1.63 7.15
N VAL A 102 -12.13 -2.73 6.52
CA VAL A 102 -11.65 -3.13 5.20
C VAL A 102 -12.81 -3.18 4.23
N THR A 103 -12.59 -2.70 3.03
CA THR A 103 -13.52 -2.83 1.91
C THR A 103 -12.79 -3.49 0.75
N LEU A 104 -13.31 -4.60 0.28
CA LEU A 104 -12.85 -5.32 -0.91
C LEU A 104 -13.80 -4.99 -2.06
N GLU A 105 -13.28 -4.34 -3.11
CA GLU A 105 -14.03 -3.94 -4.29
C GLU A 105 -13.46 -4.69 -5.50
N PRO A 106 -14.22 -5.61 -6.15
CA PRO A 106 -13.80 -6.18 -7.41
C PRO A 106 -13.80 -5.08 -8.49
N VAL A 107 -12.64 -4.83 -9.09
CA VAL A 107 -12.49 -3.91 -10.22
C VAL A 107 -12.75 -4.65 -11.53
N THR A 108 -12.25 -5.90 -11.60
CA THR A 108 -12.54 -6.89 -12.65
C THR A 108 -12.63 -8.27 -11.97
N PRO A 109 -13.02 -9.33 -12.68
CA PRO A 109 -13.03 -10.68 -12.11
C PRO A 109 -11.69 -11.15 -11.53
N VAL A 110 -10.56 -10.61 -12.02
CA VAL A 110 -9.19 -10.96 -11.63
C VAL A 110 -8.42 -9.80 -10.98
N LEU A 111 -9.09 -8.70 -10.68
CA LEU A 111 -8.46 -7.51 -10.08
C LEU A 111 -9.32 -6.97 -8.94
N THR A 112 -8.75 -6.91 -7.76
CA THR A 112 -9.44 -6.48 -6.55
C THR A 112 -8.73 -5.30 -5.90
N ARG A 113 -9.48 -4.25 -5.57
CA ARG A 113 -9.01 -3.13 -4.76
C ARG A 113 -9.39 -3.37 -3.30
N LEU A 114 -8.38 -3.43 -2.45
CA LEU A 114 -8.52 -3.45 -1.00
C LEU A 114 -8.33 -2.04 -0.47
N LYS A 115 -9.32 -1.52 0.27
CA LYS A 115 -9.25 -0.27 1.02
C LYS A 115 -9.24 -0.59 2.50
N MET A 116 -8.31 -0.04 3.25
CA MET A 116 -8.17 -0.29 4.68
C MET A 116 -8.04 1.02 5.46
N THR A 117 -8.77 1.10 6.56
CA THR A 117 -8.66 2.19 7.54
C THR A 117 -8.54 1.57 8.92
N VAL A 118 -7.47 1.91 9.63
CA VAL A 118 -7.29 1.55 11.04
C VAL A 118 -7.43 2.81 11.89
N ARG A 119 -8.32 2.76 12.87
CA ARG A 119 -8.55 3.84 13.85
C ARG A 119 -8.04 3.42 15.22
N ARG A 120 -7.34 4.33 15.88
CA ARG A 120 -6.91 4.20 17.26
C ARG A 120 -7.65 5.23 18.11
N GLY A 121 -8.53 4.76 18.99
CA GLY A 121 -9.42 5.64 19.74
C GLY A 121 -10.38 6.44 18.86
N LEU A 122 -10.82 7.61 19.33
CA LEU A 122 -11.85 8.41 18.66
C LEU A 122 -11.34 9.21 17.44
N VAL A 123 -10.07 9.58 17.39
CA VAL A 123 -9.56 10.54 16.38
C VAL A 123 -8.32 10.04 15.64
N GLY A 124 -7.54 9.14 16.22
CA GLY A 124 -6.27 8.71 15.66
C GLY A 124 -6.43 7.71 14.51
N ARG A 125 -5.71 7.93 13.38
CA ARG A 125 -5.57 6.96 12.29
C ARG A 125 -4.19 6.33 12.36
N ASP A 126 -4.15 5.00 12.33
CA ASP A 126 -2.92 4.22 12.41
C ASP A 126 -2.53 3.70 11.02
N ARG A 127 -1.76 4.53 10.30
CA ARG A 127 -1.32 4.20 8.94
C ARG A 127 -0.29 3.07 8.93
N SER A 128 0.57 3.00 9.94
CA SER A 128 1.60 1.95 10.02
C SER A 128 0.97 0.57 10.16
N THR A 129 -0.04 0.44 11.02
CA THR A 129 -0.79 -0.80 11.17
C THR A 129 -1.54 -1.17 9.88
N SER A 130 -2.18 -0.19 9.21
CA SER A 130 -2.88 -0.48 7.94
C SER A 130 -1.91 -0.98 6.87
N SER A 131 -0.74 -0.35 6.73
CA SER A 131 0.28 -0.74 5.75
C SER A 131 0.79 -2.16 6.02
N GLU A 132 1.11 -2.47 7.26
CA GLU A 132 1.58 -3.80 7.66
C GLU A 132 0.53 -4.89 7.39
N LEU A 133 -0.75 -4.62 7.68
CA LEU A 133 -1.84 -5.56 7.40
C LEU A 133 -2.02 -5.81 5.90
N ILE A 134 -1.92 -4.77 5.08
CA ILE A 134 -1.99 -4.89 3.62
C ILE A 134 -0.82 -5.73 3.09
N ASP A 135 0.39 -5.52 3.62
CA ASP A 135 1.57 -6.29 3.21
C ASP A 135 1.49 -7.76 3.66
N ARG A 136 0.94 -8.04 4.84
CA ARG A 136 0.68 -9.41 5.29
C ARG A 136 -0.35 -10.11 4.41
N THR A 137 -1.43 -9.40 4.09
CA THR A 137 -2.44 -9.91 3.12
C THR A 137 -1.80 -10.24 1.78
N ALA A 138 -0.86 -9.41 1.31
CA ALA A 138 -0.14 -9.69 0.06
C ALA A 138 0.73 -10.96 0.14
N ARG A 139 1.40 -11.18 1.27
CA ARG A 139 2.19 -12.40 1.50
C ARG A 139 1.31 -13.64 1.57
N ALA A 140 0.25 -13.61 2.37
CA ALA A 140 -0.71 -14.70 2.47
C ALA A 140 -1.36 -15.03 1.11
N LEU A 141 -1.68 -14.00 0.31
CA LEU A 141 -2.22 -14.21 -1.04
C LEU A 141 -1.22 -14.91 -1.96
N ALA A 142 0.07 -14.59 -1.87
CA ALA A 142 1.11 -15.26 -2.66
C ALA A 142 1.29 -16.74 -2.27
N GLU A 143 1.01 -17.11 -1.03
CA GLU A 143 1.01 -18.50 -0.56
C GLU A 143 -0.21 -19.29 -1.06
N ILE A 144 -1.38 -18.65 -1.09
CA ILE A 144 -2.63 -19.27 -1.57
C ILE A 144 -2.63 -19.42 -3.10
N THR A 145 -2.04 -18.45 -3.80
CA THR A 145 -1.97 -18.44 -5.28
C THR A 145 -0.52 -18.67 -5.70
N PRO A 146 -0.04 -19.91 -5.71
CA PRO A 146 1.29 -20.19 -6.23
C PRO A 146 1.34 -19.71 -7.68
N ILE A 147 2.33 -18.89 -8.00
CA ILE A 147 2.55 -18.35 -9.35
C ILE A 147 2.57 -19.54 -10.31
N ALA A 148 1.53 -19.67 -11.13
CA ALA A 148 1.48 -20.65 -12.22
C ALA A 148 2.58 -20.27 -13.23
N GLY A 149 3.81 -20.69 -12.98
CA GLY A 149 4.97 -20.35 -13.80
C GLY A 149 6.32 -20.50 -13.11
N ALA A 150 6.37 -20.73 -11.80
CA ALA A 150 7.61 -21.15 -11.14
C ALA A 150 7.86 -22.63 -11.46
N SER A 151 8.41 -22.91 -12.63
CA SER A 151 8.99 -24.22 -12.93
C SER A 151 10.02 -24.53 -11.84
N PRO A 152 9.92 -25.67 -11.14
CA PRO A 152 10.95 -26.04 -10.18
C PRO A 152 12.28 -26.13 -10.95
N ARG A 153 13.26 -25.31 -10.53
CA ARG A 153 14.61 -25.39 -11.06
C ARG A 153 15.11 -26.78 -10.70
N ALA A 154 15.18 -27.66 -11.70
CA ALA A 154 15.74 -28.99 -11.55
C ALA A 154 17.20 -28.89 -11.05
N PRO A 155 17.65 -29.81 -10.20
CA PRO A 155 19.00 -29.84 -9.65
C PRO A 155 20.08 -30.03 -10.70
#